data_853065f4f6ca5deeeb1f200c8e346fb2
#
_entry.id   853065f4f6ca5deeeb1f200c8e346fb2
#
_cell.length_a   1.000
_cell.length_b   1.000
_cell.length_c   1.000
_cell.angle_alpha   90.00
_cell.angle_beta   90.00
_cell.angle_gamma   90.00
#
_symmetry.space_group_name_H-M   'P 1'
#
loop_
_entity.id
_entity.type
_entity.pdbx_description
1 polymer ?
#
loop_
_entity_poly.entity_id
_entity_poly.type
_entity_poly.pdbx_seq_one_letter_code
_entity_poly.pdbx_strand_id
1 'polypeptide(L)'
;MSTSFNLAWRLFKHEARRGELTIILLAIVLSVAAVLSLSLFSERLQGALKSRSAAFIAADAQLRSDDPINEEWLARAREEGLATAKQVATRSMVFKGDEMSLVDLRAVNDAYPLKGTVNITDQPFGEKRNTAELPQSGEAWVQSRLFQSLGLSIGDSIDIGDGTFTVTRVLVDIPDAGFSVFNTDPIALINLNDLEKTAITGPGSRARYVGFFAGDAGDIDSFNTW
;
A
#
# COMPACT_ATOMS: atom_id res chain seq x y z
N MET A 1 -40.95 -12.88 -52.08
CA MET A 1 -40.00 -13.08 -50.96
C MET A 1 -40.61 -13.59 -49.65
N SER A 2 -41.92 -13.54 -49.46
CA SER A 2 -42.60 -13.98 -48.22
C SER A 2 -42.76 -15.50 -48.08
N THR A 3 -42.86 -16.23 -49.20
CA THR A 3 -43.08 -17.69 -49.20
C THR A 3 -41.85 -18.49 -48.74
N SER A 4 -40.66 -18.07 -49.15
CA SER A 4 -39.39 -18.71 -48.73
C SER A 4 -39.11 -18.55 -47.26
N PHE A 5 -39.44 -17.39 -46.69
CA PHE A 5 -39.26 -17.10 -45.24
C PHE A 5 -40.25 -17.95 -44.40
N ASN A 6 -41.49 -18.04 -44.83
CA ASN A 6 -42.50 -18.87 -44.13
C ASN A 6 -42.16 -20.36 -44.17
N LEU A 7 -41.58 -20.83 -45.27
CA LEU A 7 -41.12 -22.23 -45.40
C LEU A 7 -39.93 -22.49 -44.48
N ALA A 8 -38.95 -21.58 -44.47
CA ALA A 8 -37.80 -21.67 -43.59
C ALA A 8 -38.21 -21.66 -42.10
N TRP A 9 -39.15 -20.79 -41.71
CA TRP A 9 -39.67 -20.73 -40.35
C TRP A 9 -40.43 -22.01 -39.93
N ARG A 10 -41.20 -22.62 -40.85
CA ARG A 10 -41.89 -23.91 -40.58
C ARG A 10 -40.89 -25.06 -40.44
N LEU A 11 -39.87 -25.12 -41.29
CA LEU A 11 -38.78 -26.11 -41.19
C LEU A 11 -38.01 -25.94 -39.90
N PHE A 12 -37.61 -24.71 -39.54
CA PHE A 12 -36.96 -24.41 -38.29
C PHE A 12 -37.77 -24.87 -37.06
N LYS A 13 -39.08 -24.60 -37.05
CA LYS A 13 -39.98 -25.02 -35.97
C LYS A 13 -40.15 -26.54 -35.88
N HIS A 14 -40.05 -27.24 -37.02
CA HIS A 14 -40.13 -28.69 -37.05
C HIS A 14 -38.83 -29.35 -36.57
N GLU A 15 -37.68 -28.80 -36.97
CA GLU A 15 -36.34 -29.21 -36.54
C GLU A 15 -36.12 -28.96 -35.08
N ALA A 16 -36.56 -27.79 -34.55
CA ALA A 16 -36.50 -27.45 -33.13
C ALA A 16 -37.24 -28.45 -32.23
N ARG A 17 -38.29 -29.10 -32.76
CA ARG A 17 -39.03 -30.14 -32.02
C ARG A 17 -38.35 -31.52 -32.00
N ARG A 18 -37.35 -31.75 -32.84
CA ARG A 18 -36.56 -33.00 -32.85
C ARG A 18 -35.41 -33.05 -31.85
N GLY A 19 -35.18 -31.95 -31.12
CA GLY A 19 -34.17 -31.89 -30.06
C GLY A 19 -32.75 -31.56 -30.53
N GLU A 20 -32.40 -31.73 -31.80
CA GLU A 20 -31.06 -31.49 -32.32
C GLU A 20 -30.68 -30.00 -32.25
N LEU A 21 -31.58 -29.09 -32.67
CA LEU A 21 -31.41 -27.66 -32.57
C LEU A 21 -31.33 -27.18 -31.10
N THR A 22 -32.05 -27.86 -30.21
CA THR A 22 -32.02 -27.56 -28.78
C THR A 22 -30.63 -27.85 -28.18
N ILE A 23 -29.99 -28.94 -28.57
CA ILE A 23 -28.66 -29.32 -28.15
C ILE A 23 -27.63 -28.27 -28.62
N ILE A 24 -27.72 -27.86 -29.91
CA ILE A 24 -26.83 -26.84 -30.48
C ILE A 24 -27.03 -25.49 -29.78
N LEU A 25 -28.29 -25.06 -29.56
CA LEU A 25 -28.59 -23.83 -28.84
C LEU A 25 -28.06 -23.87 -27.42
N LEU A 26 -28.22 -24.99 -26.72
CA LEU A 26 -27.74 -25.17 -25.35
C LEU A 26 -26.23 -25.15 -25.31
N ALA A 27 -25.53 -25.75 -26.28
CA ALA A 27 -24.09 -25.70 -26.41
C ALA A 27 -23.58 -24.26 -26.65
N ILE A 28 -24.26 -23.48 -27.51
CA ILE A 28 -23.92 -22.07 -27.75
C ILE A 28 -24.12 -21.24 -26.49
N VAL A 29 -25.28 -21.38 -25.82
CA VAL A 29 -25.57 -20.66 -24.57
C VAL A 29 -24.53 -20.98 -23.50
N LEU A 30 -24.19 -22.26 -23.35
CA LEU A 30 -23.20 -22.71 -22.40
C LEU A 30 -21.79 -22.16 -22.71
N SER A 31 -21.42 -22.14 -23.99
CA SER A 31 -20.14 -21.58 -24.43
C SER A 31 -20.07 -20.06 -24.18
N VAL A 32 -21.13 -19.32 -24.52
CA VAL A 32 -21.20 -17.87 -24.27
C VAL A 32 -21.18 -17.59 -22.75
N ALA A 33 -21.97 -18.36 -21.98
CA ALA A 33 -21.99 -18.22 -20.53
C ALA A 33 -20.60 -18.48 -19.90
N ALA A 34 -19.87 -19.49 -20.38
CA ALA A 34 -18.52 -19.78 -19.90
C ALA A 34 -17.53 -18.64 -20.20
N VAL A 35 -17.57 -18.12 -21.43
CA VAL A 35 -16.72 -16.99 -21.84
C VAL A 35 -17.04 -15.73 -21.04
N LEU A 36 -18.32 -15.39 -20.87
CA LEU A 36 -18.75 -14.25 -20.08
C LEU A 36 -18.37 -14.40 -18.61
N SER A 37 -18.54 -15.59 -18.02
CA SER A 37 -18.15 -15.87 -16.64
C SER A 37 -16.64 -15.68 -16.43
N LEU A 38 -15.82 -16.16 -17.36
CA LEU A 38 -14.37 -16.01 -17.30
C LEU A 38 -13.96 -14.54 -17.45
N SER A 39 -14.59 -13.79 -18.35
CA SER A 39 -14.33 -12.36 -18.55
C SER A 39 -14.68 -11.55 -17.30
N LEU A 40 -15.86 -11.76 -16.71
CA LEU A 40 -16.30 -11.10 -15.48
C LEU A 40 -15.40 -11.45 -14.28
N PHE A 41 -14.98 -12.72 -14.20
CA PHE A 41 -14.04 -13.15 -13.17
C PHE A 41 -12.69 -12.44 -13.31
N SER A 42 -12.15 -12.38 -14.53
CA SER A 42 -10.90 -11.70 -14.84
C SER A 42 -10.95 -10.21 -14.48
N GLU A 43 -12.04 -9.53 -14.85
CA GLU A 43 -12.24 -8.11 -14.53
C GLU A 43 -12.31 -7.86 -13.00
N ARG A 44 -13.07 -8.68 -12.29
CA ARG A 44 -13.15 -8.60 -10.81
C ARG A 44 -11.81 -8.88 -10.14
N LEU A 45 -11.06 -9.87 -10.66
CA LEU A 45 -9.74 -10.20 -10.12
C LEU A 45 -8.74 -9.05 -10.33
N GLN A 46 -8.74 -8.46 -11.54
CA GLN A 46 -7.88 -7.29 -11.83
C GLN A 46 -8.23 -6.09 -10.95
N GLY A 47 -9.53 -5.80 -10.75
CA GLY A 47 -9.97 -4.73 -9.85
C GLY A 47 -9.55 -4.98 -8.40
N ALA A 48 -9.70 -6.21 -7.90
CA ALA A 48 -9.27 -6.58 -6.55
C ALA A 48 -7.74 -6.52 -6.37
N LEU A 49 -6.97 -6.90 -7.39
CA LEU A 49 -5.51 -6.80 -7.36
C LEU A 49 -5.05 -5.34 -7.36
N LYS A 50 -5.62 -4.47 -8.20
CA LYS A 50 -5.29 -3.04 -8.24
C LYS A 50 -5.56 -2.35 -6.90
N SER A 51 -6.74 -2.57 -6.30
CA SER A 51 -7.07 -1.95 -5.02
C SER A 51 -6.19 -2.43 -3.87
N ARG A 52 -5.83 -3.71 -3.86
CA ARG A 52 -4.88 -4.25 -2.88
C ARG A 52 -3.47 -3.72 -3.08
N SER A 53 -3.00 -3.63 -4.34
CA SER A 53 -1.66 -3.09 -4.63
C SER A 53 -1.51 -1.65 -4.15
N ALA A 54 -2.49 -0.78 -4.39
CA ALA A 54 -2.46 0.60 -3.93
C ALA A 54 -2.41 0.70 -2.39
N ALA A 55 -3.13 -0.18 -1.67
CA ALA A 55 -3.07 -0.25 -0.22
C ALA A 55 -1.70 -0.76 0.28
N PHE A 56 -1.02 -1.63 -0.47
CA PHE A 56 0.30 -2.16 -0.12
C PHE A 56 1.45 -1.17 -0.37
N ILE A 57 1.28 -0.18 -1.22
CA ILE A 57 2.31 0.83 -1.50
C ILE A 57 2.01 2.18 -0.83
N ALA A 58 0.99 2.27 -0.01
CA ALA A 58 0.51 3.48 0.67
C ALA A 58 0.01 4.60 -0.27
N ALA A 59 -0.07 4.37 -1.59
CA ALA A 59 -0.42 5.35 -2.62
C ALA A 59 -0.84 4.68 -3.94
N ASP A 60 -1.17 5.45 -4.97
CA ASP A 60 -1.37 4.95 -6.34
C ASP A 60 -0.05 4.87 -7.12
N ALA A 61 0.87 5.80 -6.84
CA ALA A 61 2.22 5.81 -7.39
C ALA A 61 3.23 6.22 -6.33
N GLN A 62 4.48 5.80 -6.50
CA GLN A 62 5.57 6.20 -5.63
C GLN A 62 6.85 6.45 -6.44
N LEU A 63 7.56 7.49 -6.07
CA LEU A 63 8.91 7.80 -6.53
C LEU A 63 9.91 7.43 -5.44
N ARG A 64 10.92 6.64 -5.76
CA ARG A 64 12.02 6.28 -4.84
C ARG A 64 13.31 6.90 -5.34
N SER A 65 14.06 7.49 -4.43
CA SER A 65 15.34 8.12 -4.71
C SER A 65 16.31 7.86 -3.55
N ASP A 66 17.59 7.82 -3.85
CA ASP A 66 18.66 7.82 -2.83
C ASP A 66 19.04 9.25 -2.41
N ASP A 67 18.55 10.26 -3.14
CA ASP A 67 18.66 11.68 -2.81
C ASP A 67 17.31 12.27 -2.37
N PRO A 68 17.32 13.37 -1.58
CA PRO A 68 16.09 14.07 -1.22
C PRO A 68 15.24 14.41 -2.45
N ILE A 69 13.93 14.14 -2.36
CA ILE A 69 13.00 14.44 -3.46
C ILE A 69 12.84 15.95 -3.61
N ASN A 70 12.96 16.43 -4.85
CA ASN A 70 12.79 17.86 -5.17
C ASN A 70 11.37 18.30 -4.79
N GLU A 71 11.27 19.35 -3.97
CA GLU A 71 9.97 19.92 -3.55
C GLU A 71 9.17 20.49 -4.73
N GLU A 72 9.83 20.90 -5.81
CA GLU A 72 9.15 21.37 -7.04
C GLU A 72 8.30 20.26 -7.67
N TRP A 73 8.75 19.01 -7.64
CA TRP A 73 7.99 17.87 -8.16
C TRP A 73 6.73 17.61 -7.32
N LEU A 74 6.86 17.71 -6.00
CA LEU A 74 5.73 17.56 -5.09
C LEU A 74 4.74 18.73 -5.20
N ALA A 75 5.24 19.96 -5.41
CA ALA A 75 4.41 21.12 -5.64
C ALA A 75 3.62 20.98 -6.93
N ARG A 76 4.28 20.60 -8.02
CA ARG A 76 3.63 20.35 -9.31
C ARG A 76 2.57 19.25 -9.23
N ALA A 77 2.88 18.12 -8.57
CA ALA A 77 1.89 17.05 -8.38
C ALA A 77 0.62 17.57 -7.69
N ARG A 78 0.76 18.45 -6.69
CA ARG A 78 -0.38 19.09 -6.01
C ARG A 78 -1.14 20.05 -6.93
N GLU A 79 -0.45 20.80 -7.78
CA GLU A 79 -1.07 21.68 -8.80
C GLU A 79 -1.88 20.85 -9.83
N GLU A 80 -1.45 19.65 -10.14
CA GLU A 80 -2.15 18.69 -11.00
C GLU A 80 -3.26 17.91 -10.25
N GLY A 81 -3.55 18.24 -8.99
CA GLY A 81 -4.64 17.67 -8.19
C GLY A 81 -4.27 16.40 -7.43
N LEU A 82 -3.00 15.98 -7.43
CA LEU A 82 -2.56 14.79 -6.71
C LEU A 82 -2.32 15.09 -5.22
N ALA A 83 -2.77 14.20 -4.35
CA ALA A 83 -2.33 14.17 -2.97
C ALA A 83 -0.88 13.65 -2.90
N THR A 84 -0.07 14.24 -2.01
CA THR A 84 1.34 13.90 -1.87
C THR A 84 1.71 13.63 -0.42
N ALA A 85 2.55 12.60 -0.19
CA ALA A 85 3.17 12.36 1.10
C ALA A 85 4.65 12.03 0.93
N LYS A 86 5.42 12.15 2.01
CA LYS A 86 6.86 11.88 2.04
C LYS A 86 7.22 10.88 3.12
N GLN A 87 8.20 10.06 2.81
CA GLN A 87 8.83 9.17 3.77
C GLN A 87 10.34 9.13 3.53
N VAL A 88 11.08 9.02 4.60
CA VAL A 88 12.51 8.63 4.56
C VAL A 88 12.65 7.30 5.29
N ALA A 89 13.25 6.34 4.62
CA ALA A 89 13.48 4.99 5.13
C ALA A 89 14.98 4.71 5.22
N THR A 90 15.44 4.25 6.38
CA THR A 90 16.83 3.84 6.56
C THR A 90 16.94 2.81 7.67
N ARG A 91 18.04 2.06 7.70
CA ARG A 91 18.38 1.24 8.85
C ARG A 91 19.12 2.04 9.88
N SER A 92 18.72 1.91 11.13
CA SER A 92 19.39 2.58 12.26
C SER A 92 19.43 1.67 13.47
N MET A 93 20.31 2.02 14.40
CA MET A 93 20.33 1.42 15.73
C MET A 93 19.43 2.24 16.66
N VAL A 94 18.65 1.54 17.45
CA VAL A 94 17.86 2.11 18.56
C VAL A 94 18.49 1.65 19.86
N PHE A 95 18.63 2.56 20.80
CA PHE A 95 19.24 2.31 22.10
C PHE A 95 18.23 2.56 23.22
N LYS A 96 18.33 1.76 24.28
CA LYS A 96 17.72 2.01 25.60
C LYS A 96 18.76 1.68 26.68
N GLY A 97 19.43 2.69 27.18
CA GLY A 97 20.61 2.48 28.07
C GLY A 97 21.70 1.69 27.34
N ASP A 98 22.07 0.54 27.87
CA ASP A 98 23.11 -0.34 27.29
C ASP A 98 22.56 -1.32 26.25
N GLU A 99 21.25 -1.47 26.14
CA GLU A 99 20.61 -2.37 25.17
C GLU A 99 20.44 -1.69 23.83
N MET A 100 20.65 -2.44 22.73
CA MET A 100 20.52 -1.92 21.37
C MET A 100 19.87 -2.93 20.43
N SER A 101 19.17 -2.41 19.41
CA SER A 101 18.55 -3.22 18.36
C SER A 101 18.58 -2.50 17.01
N LEU A 102 18.83 -3.26 15.93
CA LEU A 102 18.72 -2.74 14.57
C LEU A 102 17.24 -2.63 14.19
N VAL A 103 16.86 -1.51 13.57
CA VAL A 103 15.49 -1.23 13.12
C VAL A 103 15.46 -0.77 11.66
N ASP A 104 14.35 -0.99 10.98
CA ASP A 104 13.94 -0.28 9.77
C ASP A 104 13.24 1.02 10.21
N LEU A 105 13.99 2.11 10.25
CA LEU A 105 13.48 3.43 10.63
C LEU A 105 12.70 4.03 9.47
N ARG A 106 11.46 4.45 9.75
CA ARG A 106 10.56 5.13 8.82
C ARG A 106 10.17 6.49 9.40
N ALA A 107 10.61 7.56 8.76
CA ALA A 107 10.20 8.92 9.09
C ALA A 107 9.15 9.39 8.06
N VAL A 108 7.94 9.74 8.49
CA VAL A 108 6.82 10.08 7.63
C VAL A 108 6.26 11.47 7.95
N ASN A 109 5.74 12.16 6.93
CA ASN A 109 5.01 13.41 7.14
C ASN A 109 3.54 13.13 7.48
N ASP A 110 2.82 14.17 7.92
CA ASP A 110 1.44 14.07 8.42
C ASP A 110 0.41 13.63 7.35
N ALA A 111 0.77 13.68 6.07
CA ALA A 111 -0.10 13.24 4.98
C ALA A 111 -0.03 11.73 4.71
N TYR A 112 0.94 11.02 5.31
CA TYR A 112 1.10 9.57 5.15
C TYR A 112 0.08 8.80 6.01
N PRO A 113 -0.42 7.63 5.57
CA PRO A 113 -0.37 7.10 4.22
C PRO A 113 -1.49 7.70 3.36
N LEU A 114 -1.26 7.87 2.06
CA LEU A 114 -2.31 8.37 1.15
C LEU A 114 -3.37 7.30 0.87
N LYS A 115 -2.99 6.02 0.91
CA LYS A 115 -3.87 4.84 0.80
C LYS A 115 -3.47 3.75 1.77
N GLY A 116 -4.44 2.97 2.21
CA GLY A 116 -4.24 1.99 3.27
C GLY A 116 -4.37 2.61 4.67
N THR A 117 -3.96 1.88 5.69
CA THR A 117 -4.05 2.30 7.09
C THR A 117 -2.84 1.84 7.88
N VAL A 118 -2.41 2.69 8.81
CA VAL A 118 -1.45 2.30 9.84
C VAL A 118 -2.18 1.46 10.90
N ASN A 119 -1.58 0.38 11.32
CA ASN A 119 -2.15 -0.50 12.32
C ASN A 119 -1.31 -0.49 13.60
N ILE A 120 -1.98 -0.29 14.70
CA ILE A 120 -1.40 -0.24 16.04
C ILE A 120 -2.10 -1.20 16.99
N THR A 121 -1.50 -1.40 18.15
CA THR A 121 -2.12 -2.06 19.29
C THR A 121 -1.74 -1.32 20.59
N ASP A 122 -2.55 -1.46 21.62
CA ASP A 122 -2.30 -0.80 22.91
C ASP A 122 -1.29 -1.59 23.77
N GLN A 123 -1.02 -2.86 23.42
CA GLN A 123 -0.07 -3.74 24.11
C GLN A 123 0.72 -4.56 23.08
N PRO A 124 1.99 -4.92 23.36
CA PRO A 124 2.73 -5.83 22.51
C PRO A 124 1.95 -7.13 22.26
N PHE A 125 1.77 -7.46 20.96
CA PHE A 125 0.99 -8.63 20.50
C PHE A 125 -0.53 -8.58 20.82
N GLY A 126 -1.07 -7.41 21.17
CA GLY A 126 -2.50 -7.21 21.42
C GLY A 126 -3.34 -7.17 20.15
N GLU A 127 -4.64 -6.88 20.33
CA GLU A 127 -5.57 -6.75 19.21
C GLU A 127 -5.21 -5.56 18.30
N LYS A 128 -5.15 -5.84 17.01
CA LYS A 128 -4.85 -4.87 15.97
C LYS A 128 -6.04 -3.92 15.78
N ARG A 129 -5.76 -2.62 15.74
CA ARG A 129 -6.71 -1.59 15.34
C ARG A 129 -6.10 -0.64 14.33
N ASN A 130 -6.93 -0.16 13.42
CA ASN A 130 -6.54 0.85 12.45
C ASN A 130 -6.49 2.23 13.10
N THR A 131 -5.56 3.07 12.68
CA THR A 131 -5.50 4.46 13.09
C THR A 131 -5.21 5.37 11.92
N ALA A 132 -5.76 6.59 11.97
CA ALA A 132 -5.39 7.70 11.10
C ALA A 132 -4.34 8.62 11.76
N GLU A 133 -4.05 8.38 13.06
CA GLU A 133 -3.02 9.13 13.78
C GLU A 133 -1.62 8.68 13.34
N LEU A 134 -0.65 9.56 13.52
CA LEU A 134 0.77 9.32 13.29
C LEU A 134 1.57 9.81 14.50
N PRO A 135 2.84 9.36 14.65
CA PRO A 135 3.71 9.87 15.72
C PRO A 135 3.84 11.39 15.64
N GLN A 136 3.60 12.05 16.77
CA GLN A 136 3.88 13.47 16.89
C GLN A 136 5.40 13.71 17.01
N SER A 137 5.84 14.97 16.88
CA SER A 137 7.26 15.30 17.08
C SER A 137 7.71 14.87 18.48
N GLY A 138 8.84 14.15 18.55
CA GLY A 138 9.39 13.55 19.77
C GLY A 138 8.80 12.19 20.14
N GLU A 139 7.86 11.65 19.36
CA GLU A 139 7.29 10.33 19.57
C GLU A 139 7.87 9.29 18.62
N ALA A 140 7.93 8.04 19.07
CA ALA A 140 8.22 6.87 18.24
C ALA A 140 7.17 5.79 18.46
N TRP A 141 6.71 5.20 17.36
CA TRP A 141 5.88 4.00 17.37
C TRP A 141 6.72 2.83 16.91
N VAL A 142 6.83 1.79 17.72
CA VAL A 142 7.76 0.69 17.45
C VAL A 142 7.05 -0.66 17.47
N GLN A 143 7.51 -1.59 16.65
CA GLN A 143 6.91 -2.92 16.58
C GLN A 143 7.13 -3.74 17.86
N SER A 144 6.19 -4.65 18.13
CA SER A 144 6.16 -5.50 19.34
C SER A 144 7.47 -6.23 19.62
N ARG A 145 8.24 -6.60 18.59
CA ARG A 145 9.53 -7.26 18.74
C ARG A 145 10.55 -6.38 19.45
N LEU A 146 10.50 -5.08 19.23
CA LEU A 146 11.43 -4.14 19.87
C LEU A 146 11.17 -4.02 21.38
N PHE A 147 9.89 -4.15 21.79
CA PHE A 147 9.53 -4.19 23.21
C PHE A 147 10.20 -5.38 23.94
N GLN A 148 10.29 -6.52 23.26
CA GLN A 148 10.94 -7.69 23.86
C GLN A 148 12.46 -7.57 23.86
N SER A 149 13.08 -7.09 22.76
CA SER A 149 14.54 -7.04 22.63
C SER A 149 15.18 -5.99 23.50
N LEU A 150 14.49 -4.86 23.78
CA LEU A 150 15.00 -3.76 24.58
C LEU A 150 14.29 -3.61 25.94
N GLY A 151 13.40 -4.53 26.29
CA GLY A 151 12.63 -4.44 27.55
C GLY A 151 11.83 -3.15 27.65
N LEU A 152 11.18 -2.71 26.54
CA LEU A 152 10.43 -1.46 26.47
C LEU A 152 9.07 -1.55 27.14
N SER A 153 8.63 -0.41 27.65
CA SER A 153 7.24 -0.14 28.04
C SER A 153 6.75 1.11 27.34
N ILE A 154 5.43 1.25 27.18
CA ILE A 154 4.84 2.52 26.70
C ILE A 154 5.20 3.64 27.67
N GLY A 155 5.70 4.75 27.11
CA GLY A 155 6.23 5.90 27.87
C GLY A 155 7.73 5.90 28.08
N ASP A 156 8.43 4.81 27.75
CA ASP A 156 9.90 4.78 27.83
C ASP A 156 10.52 5.65 26.76
N SER A 157 11.72 6.16 27.05
CA SER A 157 12.56 6.88 26.08
C SER A 157 13.52 5.93 25.38
N ILE A 158 13.70 6.15 24.08
CA ILE A 158 14.68 5.47 23.24
C ILE A 158 15.51 6.50 22.49
N ASP A 159 16.75 6.17 22.19
CA ASP A 159 17.63 7.00 21.38
C ASP A 159 17.77 6.42 19.98
N ILE A 160 17.60 7.26 18.96
CA ILE A 160 17.74 6.94 17.54
C ILE A 160 18.71 7.94 16.92
N GLY A 161 19.94 7.49 16.61
CA GLY A 161 21.02 8.42 16.30
C GLY A 161 21.27 9.38 17.47
N ASP A 162 21.28 10.68 17.22
CA ASP A 162 21.45 11.73 18.24
C ASP A 162 20.11 12.19 18.87
N GLY A 163 18.97 11.66 18.38
CA GLY A 163 17.64 12.07 18.84
C GLY A 163 17.05 11.12 19.88
N THR A 164 16.42 11.69 20.91
CA THR A 164 15.65 10.95 21.94
C THR A 164 14.16 11.05 21.68
N PHE A 165 13.47 9.90 21.74
CA PHE A 165 12.05 9.75 21.42
C PHE A 165 11.31 9.01 22.52
N THR A 166 10.05 9.38 22.76
CA THR A 166 9.17 8.65 23.68
C THR A 166 8.36 7.61 22.90
N VAL A 167 8.38 6.38 23.37
CA VAL A 167 7.58 5.29 22.79
C VAL A 167 6.13 5.44 23.25
N THR A 168 5.23 5.85 22.34
CA THR A 168 3.83 6.14 22.70
C THR A 168 2.84 5.09 22.23
N ARG A 169 3.15 4.28 21.22
CA ARG A 169 2.28 3.23 20.66
C ARG A 169 3.08 2.02 20.23
N VAL A 170 2.41 0.89 20.19
CA VAL A 170 2.92 -0.33 19.58
C VAL A 170 2.47 -0.39 18.12
N LEU A 171 3.43 -0.34 17.20
CA LEU A 171 3.17 -0.49 15.77
C LEU A 171 2.96 -1.97 15.43
N VAL A 172 1.94 -2.27 14.64
CA VAL A 172 1.72 -3.62 14.09
C VAL A 172 2.28 -3.69 12.68
N ASP A 173 1.76 -2.86 11.79
CA ASP A 173 2.21 -2.75 10.41
C ASP A 173 1.87 -1.37 9.80
N ILE A 174 2.53 -1.07 8.69
CA ILE A 174 2.28 0.08 7.81
C ILE A 174 2.07 -0.40 6.39
N PRO A 175 1.31 0.33 5.54
CA PRO A 175 0.96 -0.14 4.19
C PRO A 175 2.16 -0.50 3.32
N ASP A 176 3.21 0.32 3.33
CA ASP A 176 4.39 0.16 2.48
C ASP A 176 5.55 -0.61 3.14
N ALA A 177 5.29 -1.31 4.25
CA ALA A 177 6.31 -2.15 4.91
C ALA A 177 6.93 -3.19 3.96
N GLY A 178 6.19 -3.56 2.91
CA GLY A 178 6.56 -4.60 1.96
C GLY A 178 6.59 -5.99 2.63
N PHE A 179 6.19 -7.01 1.91
CA PHE A 179 6.40 -8.38 2.37
C PHE A 179 7.80 -8.81 1.90
N SER A 180 8.80 -8.66 2.76
CA SER A 180 10.14 -9.20 2.52
C SER A 180 10.43 -10.32 3.51
N VAL A 181 10.57 -11.52 3.00
CA VAL A 181 10.99 -12.71 3.78
C VAL A 181 12.40 -12.50 4.36
N PHE A 182 13.16 -11.58 3.78
CA PHE A 182 14.57 -11.33 4.13
C PHE A 182 14.76 -10.09 5.02
N ASN A 183 13.75 -9.21 5.17
CA ASN A 183 13.83 -8.07 6.07
C ASN A 183 13.06 -8.36 7.35
N THR A 184 13.79 -8.83 8.36
CA THR A 184 13.24 -9.19 9.66
C THR A 184 13.43 -8.08 10.71
N ASP A 185 14.04 -6.97 10.34
CA ASP A 185 14.28 -5.85 11.25
C ASP A 185 12.93 -5.24 11.69
N PRO A 186 12.70 -5.00 12.98
CA PRO A 186 11.48 -4.36 13.44
C PRO A 186 11.41 -2.90 12.94
N ILE A 187 10.20 -2.45 12.63
CA ILE A 187 9.96 -1.08 12.16
C ILE A 187 9.86 -0.14 13.37
N ALA A 188 10.53 1.01 13.26
CA ALA A 188 10.33 2.19 14.11
C ALA A 188 9.80 3.32 13.22
N LEU A 189 8.63 3.88 13.56
CA LEU A 189 7.98 4.98 12.87
C LEU A 189 8.10 6.25 13.68
N ILE A 190 8.61 7.32 13.06
CA ILE A 190 8.76 8.65 13.67
C ILE A 190 8.20 9.74 12.76
N ASN A 191 8.05 10.96 13.30
CA ASN A 191 7.69 12.12 12.48
C ASN A 191 8.87 12.56 11.62
N LEU A 192 8.60 12.92 10.36
CA LEU A 192 9.63 13.37 9.42
C LEU A 192 10.35 14.63 9.88
N ASN A 193 9.67 15.52 10.63
CA ASN A 193 10.25 16.74 11.16
C ASN A 193 11.37 16.48 12.20
N ASP A 194 11.40 15.28 12.77
CA ASP A 194 12.42 14.91 13.75
C ASP A 194 13.64 14.22 13.13
N LEU A 195 13.58 13.91 11.83
CA LEU A 195 14.65 13.17 11.18
C LEU A 195 16.01 13.88 11.27
N GLU A 196 16.03 15.19 11.12
CA GLU A 196 17.27 15.99 11.25
C GLU A 196 17.90 15.86 12.66
N LYS A 197 17.07 15.76 13.71
CA LYS A 197 17.54 15.60 15.09
C LYS A 197 18.29 14.28 15.31
N THR A 198 18.02 13.28 14.48
CA THR A 198 18.68 11.96 14.56
C THR A 198 20.10 11.97 14.01
N ALA A 199 20.46 12.95 13.19
CA ALA A 199 21.74 13.04 12.45
C ALA A 199 22.07 11.82 11.56
N ILE A 200 21.08 10.95 11.24
CA ILE A 200 21.28 9.70 10.51
C ILE A 200 21.39 9.95 8.99
N THR A 201 20.84 11.05 8.48
CA THR A 201 20.76 11.36 7.03
C THR A 201 21.91 12.25 6.55
N GLY A 202 23.08 12.14 7.14
CA GLY A 202 24.29 12.87 6.72
C GLY A 202 24.89 12.33 5.41
N PRO A 203 25.95 13.00 4.88
CA PRO A 203 26.68 12.56 3.70
C PRO A 203 27.15 11.11 3.83
N GLY A 204 26.82 10.26 2.85
CA GLY A 204 27.14 8.84 2.86
C GLY A 204 26.11 7.95 3.55
N SER A 205 24.99 8.50 4.02
CA SER A 205 23.88 7.70 4.52
C SER A 205 23.28 6.86 3.40
N ARG A 206 22.70 5.71 3.75
CA ARG A 206 21.92 4.86 2.83
C ARG A 206 20.42 5.09 3.01
N ALA A 207 20.04 6.34 3.29
CA ALA A 207 18.65 6.73 3.40
C ALA A 207 17.97 6.64 2.02
N ARG A 208 16.75 6.14 2.00
CA ARG A 208 15.89 6.11 0.81
C ARG A 208 14.75 7.08 0.99
N TYR A 209 14.63 8.00 0.06
CA TYR A 209 13.57 8.99 0.04
C TYR A 209 12.43 8.50 -0.83
N VAL A 210 11.20 8.55 -0.32
CA VAL A 210 10.01 8.08 -1.02
C VAL A 210 8.98 9.20 -1.07
N GLY A 211 8.58 9.57 -2.29
CA GLY A 211 7.41 10.41 -2.55
C GLY A 211 6.24 9.53 -2.91
N PHE A 212 5.11 9.76 -2.27
CA PHE A 212 3.86 9.06 -2.53
C PHE A 212 2.91 10.01 -3.25
N PHE A 213 2.16 9.47 -4.22
CA PHE A 213 1.19 10.22 -5.02
C PHE A 213 -0.11 9.44 -5.08
N ALA A 214 -1.24 10.13 -4.85
CA ALA A 214 -2.56 9.53 -4.97
C ALA A 214 -3.52 10.51 -5.65
N GLY A 215 -4.35 9.98 -6.56
CA GLY A 215 -5.33 10.74 -7.31
C GLY A 215 -6.05 9.85 -8.31
N ASP A 216 -6.72 10.47 -9.28
CA ASP A 216 -7.35 9.74 -10.37
C ASP A 216 -6.31 9.12 -11.31
N ALA A 217 -6.64 7.96 -11.90
CA ALA A 217 -5.70 7.21 -12.75
C ALA A 217 -5.18 8.05 -13.94
N GLY A 218 -6.01 8.93 -14.49
CA GLY A 218 -5.62 9.83 -15.59
C GLY A 218 -4.59 10.86 -15.17
N ASP A 219 -4.71 11.41 -13.97
CA ASP A 219 -3.78 12.41 -13.42
C ASP A 219 -2.44 11.76 -13.08
N ILE A 220 -2.48 10.55 -12.51
CA ILE A 220 -1.27 9.75 -12.24
C ILE A 220 -0.54 9.41 -13.54
N ASP A 221 -1.25 8.97 -14.59
CA ASP A 221 -0.64 8.65 -15.87
C ASP A 221 -0.04 9.90 -16.54
N SER A 222 -0.71 11.04 -16.44
CA SER A 222 -0.21 12.33 -16.93
C SER A 222 1.07 12.75 -16.22
N PHE A 223 1.09 12.65 -14.90
CA PHE A 223 2.26 12.97 -14.08
C PHE A 223 3.44 12.03 -14.33
N ASN A 224 3.20 10.73 -14.56
CA ASN A 224 4.25 9.74 -14.86
C ASN A 224 4.91 9.94 -16.23
N THR A 225 4.27 10.63 -17.17
CA THR A 225 4.82 10.89 -18.50
C THR A 225 5.66 12.16 -18.58
N TRP A 226 5.63 12.95 -17.53
CA TRP A 226 6.42 14.19 -17.38
C TRP A 226 7.78 13.89 -16.72
#